data_d2e89fedbb22e5b48c3b3066bcdd07bd
#
_entry.id   d2e89fedbb22e5b48c3b3066bcdd07bd
#
_cell.length_a   1.000
_cell.length_b   1.000
_cell.length_c   1.000
_cell.angle_alpha   90.00
_cell.angle_beta   90.00
_cell.angle_gamma   90.00
#
_symmetry.space_group_name_H-M   'P 1'
#
loop_
_entity.id
_entity.type
_entity.pdbx_description
1 polymer ?
#
loop_
_entity_poly.entity_id
_entity_poly.type
_entity_poly.pdbx_seq_one_letter_code
_entity_poly.pdbx_strand_id
1 'polypeptide(L)'
;MKSRRIKKSKSSKFQQSLNIGLLLIYAVLASFLLFLIFKYQILAVSYFNIILAVVLVLIALLSLLLIVKRKAKVFTLIVLLLSVLFSSVALVAVNRFVGLANQFNATSNYSSYSMSVAVLADSEIDNVSQLSSVTAPTGTDAENIQKLIDDIKTTQSKELTVEEASSYLAAYKSLLDGETKAIVLNGVYENLIEQEYPDHAKKIKKIYTKDLTKKVEAPKVATGNSFNVYISGIDTYGPISSVSRSDVNIIMTVNQDTKKILLTTTPRDAYVPIADGGNNQNDKLTHAGIYGVDASIHTLENLYGIDLNYYARLNFTSFLKLIDLLGGVDVYNDQEFTAHTNGKHYPVGNIHLDSEMALGFVRERYSLTNGEIGRAHV
;
A
#
# COMPACT_ATOMS: atom_id res chain seq x y z
N MET A 1 -29.60 20.23 62.70
CA MET A 1 -28.96 18.91 62.42
C MET A 1 -29.63 18.05 61.35
N LYS A 2 -30.95 18.00 61.23
CA LYS A 2 -31.69 17.19 60.22
C LYS A 2 -31.38 17.59 58.77
N SER A 3 -31.24 18.86 58.41
CA SER A 3 -31.03 19.33 57.02
C SER A 3 -29.66 18.91 56.42
N ARG A 4 -28.60 18.92 57.25
CA ARG A 4 -27.25 18.44 56.83
C ARG A 4 -27.20 16.93 56.57
N ARG A 5 -27.94 16.12 57.33
CA ARG A 5 -28.02 14.64 57.12
C ARG A 5 -28.76 14.28 55.83
N ILE A 6 -29.84 14.98 55.50
CA ILE A 6 -30.64 14.74 54.27
C ILE A 6 -29.84 15.15 53.04
N LYS A 7 -29.07 16.24 53.04
CA LYS A 7 -28.21 16.68 51.95
C LYS A 7 -27.08 15.69 51.67
N LYS A 8 -26.45 15.17 52.74
CA LYS A 8 -25.38 14.15 52.67
C LYS A 8 -25.88 12.81 52.14
N SER A 9 -27.12 12.41 52.43
CA SER A 9 -27.75 11.17 51.93
C SER A 9 -28.11 11.26 50.45
N LYS A 10 -28.65 12.41 49.96
CA LYS A 10 -28.97 12.66 48.55
C LYS A 10 -27.70 12.68 47.69
N SER A 11 -26.65 13.39 48.11
CA SER A 11 -25.35 13.43 47.43
C SER A 11 -24.71 12.03 47.29
N SER A 12 -24.82 11.22 48.32
CA SER A 12 -24.27 9.83 48.33
C SER A 12 -24.99 8.88 47.41
N LYS A 13 -26.32 9.04 47.26
CA LYS A 13 -27.12 8.25 46.26
C LYS A 13 -26.85 8.68 44.84
N PHE A 14 -26.75 9.97 44.56
CA PHE A 14 -26.42 10.50 43.26
C PHE A 14 -25.06 10.00 42.78
N GLN A 15 -24.04 10.06 43.60
CA GLN A 15 -22.71 9.57 43.29
C GLN A 15 -22.66 8.06 42.99
N GLN A 16 -23.49 7.28 43.71
CA GLN A 16 -23.61 5.86 43.43
C GLN A 16 -24.28 5.59 42.09
N SER A 17 -25.35 6.30 41.75
CA SER A 17 -26.02 6.20 40.44
C SER A 17 -25.06 6.61 39.31
N LEU A 18 -24.26 7.65 39.50
CA LEU A 18 -23.26 8.09 38.52
C LEU A 18 -22.22 7.01 38.29
N ASN A 19 -21.68 6.39 39.34
CA ASN A 19 -20.72 5.28 39.22
C ASN A 19 -21.31 4.07 38.50
N ILE A 20 -22.57 3.75 38.72
CA ILE A 20 -23.25 2.67 38.00
C ILE A 20 -23.37 3.00 36.51
N GLY A 21 -23.80 4.23 36.17
CA GLY A 21 -23.89 4.69 34.80
C GLY A 21 -22.54 4.65 34.08
N LEU A 22 -21.47 5.13 34.74
CA LEU A 22 -20.10 5.07 34.17
C LEU A 22 -19.60 3.64 34.01
N LEU A 23 -19.92 2.73 34.95
CA LEU A 23 -19.55 1.32 34.81
C LEU A 23 -20.23 0.66 33.60
N LEU A 24 -21.49 0.98 33.34
CA LEU A 24 -22.20 0.47 32.17
C LEU A 24 -21.58 1.00 30.87
N ILE A 25 -21.29 2.32 30.80
CA ILE A 25 -20.60 2.91 29.64
C ILE A 25 -19.24 2.26 29.44
N TYR A 26 -18.45 2.11 30.51
CA TYR A 26 -17.15 1.45 30.44
C TYR A 26 -17.27 0.01 29.95
N ALA A 27 -18.22 -0.77 30.47
CA ALA A 27 -18.42 -2.16 30.08
C ALA A 27 -18.73 -2.30 28.59
N VAL A 28 -19.57 -1.41 28.04
CA VAL A 28 -19.88 -1.39 26.59
C VAL A 28 -18.65 -1.05 25.78
N LEU A 29 -17.92 0.03 26.14
CA LEU A 29 -16.72 0.46 25.40
C LEU A 29 -15.61 -0.58 25.46
N ALA A 30 -15.35 -1.16 26.65
CA ALA A 30 -14.33 -2.19 26.84
C ALA A 30 -14.67 -3.47 26.08
N SER A 31 -15.94 -3.91 26.10
CA SER A 31 -16.38 -5.08 25.33
C SER A 31 -16.20 -4.88 23.82
N PHE A 32 -16.56 -3.70 23.30
CA PHE A 32 -16.37 -3.39 21.89
C PHE A 32 -14.90 -3.26 21.51
N LEU A 33 -14.08 -2.64 22.38
CA LEU A 33 -12.63 -2.58 22.18
C LEU A 33 -12.00 -3.98 22.12
N LEU A 34 -12.35 -4.86 23.07
CA LEU A 34 -11.88 -6.24 23.08
C LEU A 34 -12.32 -7.01 21.84
N PHE A 35 -13.59 -6.85 21.44
CA PHE A 35 -14.08 -7.46 20.20
C PHE A 35 -13.21 -7.08 19.00
N LEU A 36 -12.88 -5.80 18.82
CA LEU A 36 -12.04 -5.36 17.71
C LEU A 36 -10.61 -5.89 17.83
N ILE A 37 -10.01 -5.86 19.03
CA ILE A 37 -8.66 -6.34 19.27
C ILE A 37 -8.53 -7.84 18.93
N PHE A 38 -9.48 -8.67 19.36
CA PHE A 38 -9.46 -10.10 19.06
C PHE A 38 -9.84 -10.40 17.61
N LYS A 39 -10.82 -9.67 17.04
CA LYS A 39 -11.22 -9.83 15.64
C LYS A 39 -10.08 -9.57 14.68
N TYR A 40 -9.30 -8.51 14.91
CA TYR A 40 -8.21 -8.10 14.04
C TYR A 40 -6.83 -8.55 14.52
N GLN A 41 -6.76 -9.40 15.56
CA GLN A 41 -5.52 -9.92 16.16
C GLN A 41 -4.54 -8.80 16.57
N ILE A 42 -5.06 -7.63 16.95
CA ILE A 42 -4.26 -6.49 17.38
C ILE A 42 -3.60 -6.83 18.71
N LEU A 43 -2.30 -6.51 18.87
CA LEU A 43 -1.52 -6.83 20.05
C LEU A 43 -1.45 -8.34 20.38
N ALA A 44 -1.60 -9.22 19.39
CA ALA A 44 -1.48 -10.67 19.60
C ALA A 44 -0.03 -11.10 19.96
N VAL A 45 0.97 -10.23 19.70
CA VAL A 45 2.37 -10.48 20.04
C VAL A 45 2.54 -10.61 21.56
N SER A 46 3.24 -11.66 22.01
CA SER A 46 3.54 -11.92 23.42
C SER A 46 2.31 -11.88 24.36
N TYR A 47 1.13 -12.23 23.84
CA TYR A 47 -0.13 -12.26 24.60
C TYR A 47 -0.59 -10.91 25.17
N PHE A 48 -0.13 -9.77 24.65
CA PHE A 48 -0.54 -8.44 25.13
C PHE A 48 -2.05 -8.21 25.04
N ASN A 49 -2.72 -8.75 24.04
CA ASN A 49 -4.18 -8.71 23.89
C ASN A 49 -4.89 -9.41 25.09
N ILE A 50 -4.35 -10.54 25.55
CA ILE A 50 -4.90 -11.29 26.70
C ILE A 50 -4.64 -10.52 28.00
N ILE A 51 -3.42 -10.00 28.16
CA ILE A 51 -3.07 -9.18 29.35
C ILE A 51 -3.99 -7.96 29.43
N LEU A 52 -4.19 -7.26 28.31
CA LEU A 52 -5.09 -6.10 28.25
C LEU A 52 -6.53 -6.49 28.59
N ALA A 53 -7.02 -7.63 28.08
CA ALA A 53 -8.36 -8.13 28.38
C ALA A 53 -8.52 -8.42 29.87
N VAL A 54 -7.55 -9.09 30.50
CA VAL A 54 -7.55 -9.37 31.93
C VAL A 54 -7.59 -8.07 32.75
N VAL A 55 -6.76 -7.07 32.39
CA VAL A 55 -6.73 -5.77 33.09
C VAL A 55 -8.08 -5.07 33.00
N LEU A 56 -8.67 -4.97 31.79
CA LEU A 56 -9.96 -4.31 31.61
C LEU A 56 -11.08 -5.00 32.40
N VAL A 57 -11.11 -6.34 32.41
CA VAL A 57 -12.09 -7.12 33.19
C VAL A 57 -11.86 -6.92 34.69
N LEU A 58 -10.63 -6.94 35.17
CA LEU A 58 -10.33 -6.70 36.61
C LEU A 58 -10.77 -5.31 37.06
N ILE A 59 -10.60 -4.27 36.24
CA ILE A 59 -11.07 -2.92 36.55
C ILE A 59 -12.61 -2.93 36.65
N ALA A 60 -13.33 -3.59 35.77
CA ALA A 60 -14.79 -3.71 35.83
C ALA A 60 -15.25 -4.40 37.09
N LEU A 61 -14.66 -5.55 37.42
CA LEU A 61 -15.02 -6.36 38.59
C LEU A 61 -14.72 -5.62 39.91
N LEU A 62 -13.53 -4.98 40.01
CA LEU A 62 -13.17 -4.20 41.19
C LEU A 62 -14.11 -3.00 41.37
N SER A 63 -14.42 -2.29 40.28
CA SER A 63 -15.37 -1.17 40.32
C SER A 63 -16.76 -1.61 40.75
N LEU A 64 -17.25 -2.72 40.22
CA LEU A 64 -18.54 -3.32 40.61
C LEU A 64 -18.56 -3.67 42.10
N LEU A 65 -17.51 -4.32 42.59
CA LEU A 65 -17.39 -4.72 44.00
C LEU A 65 -17.39 -3.50 44.96
N LEU A 66 -16.68 -2.41 44.58
CA LEU A 66 -16.67 -1.17 45.35
C LEU A 66 -18.03 -0.45 45.36
N ILE A 67 -18.74 -0.48 44.21
CA ILE A 67 -20.10 0.06 44.09
C ILE A 67 -21.08 -0.73 44.96
N VAL A 68 -21.07 -2.06 44.90
CA VAL A 68 -21.94 -2.93 45.69
C VAL A 68 -21.64 -2.74 47.19
N LYS A 69 -20.39 -2.74 47.59
CA LYS A 69 -19.98 -2.51 48.99
C LYS A 69 -20.14 -1.06 49.44
N ARG A 70 -20.52 -0.13 48.56
CA ARG A 70 -20.68 1.32 48.82
C ARG A 70 -19.45 1.98 49.39
N LYS A 71 -18.25 1.44 49.11
CA LYS A 71 -16.94 1.95 49.59
C LYS A 71 -16.23 2.75 48.48
N ALA A 72 -15.31 3.60 48.93
CA ALA A 72 -14.38 4.33 48.01
C ALA A 72 -15.03 5.02 46.83
N LYS A 73 -16.18 5.66 46.97
CA LYS A 73 -17.03 6.18 45.87
C LYS A 73 -16.33 7.18 44.97
N VAL A 74 -15.49 8.07 45.52
CA VAL A 74 -14.72 9.06 44.76
C VAL A 74 -13.59 8.38 44.00
N PHE A 75 -12.90 7.45 44.59
CA PHE A 75 -11.86 6.66 43.92
C PHE A 75 -12.44 5.87 42.76
N THR A 76 -13.57 5.18 42.96
CA THR A 76 -14.28 4.44 41.88
C THR A 76 -14.70 5.37 40.75
N LEU A 77 -15.17 6.60 41.06
CA LEU A 77 -15.50 7.61 40.07
C LEU A 77 -14.31 7.96 39.18
N ILE A 78 -13.16 8.26 39.82
CA ILE A 78 -11.94 8.65 39.12
C ILE A 78 -11.45 7.48 38.21
N VAL A 79 -11.39 6.27 38.78
CA VAL A 79 -10.97 5.08 38.02
C VAL A 79 -11.88 4.85 36.78
N LEU A 80 -13.19 4.92 36.96
CA LEU A 80 -14.13 4.72 35.85
C LEU A 80 -14.01 5.84 34.80
N LEU A 81 -13.86 7.09 35.18
CA LEU A 81 -13.65 8.21 34.25
C LEU A 81 -12.38 8.00 33.40
N LEU A 82 -11.26 7.66 34.04
CA LEU A 82 -10.02 7.38 33.37
C LEU A 82 -10.13 6.16 32.44
N SER A 83 -10.83 5.10 32.89
CA SER A 83 -11.04 3.88 32.07
C SER A 83 -11.95 4.13 30.87
N VAL A 84 -13.00 4.95 31.01
CA VAL A 84 -13.85 5.37 29.89
C VAL A 84 -13.05 6.21 28.89
N LEU A 85 -12.25 7.17 29.38
CA LEU A 85 -11.39 7.99 28.52
C LEU A 85 -10.39 7.12 27.75
N PHE A 86 -9.67 6.23 28.46
CA PHE A 86 -8.71 5.30 27.84
C PHE A 86 -9.38 4.42 26.77
N SER A 87 -10.51 3.78 27.13
CA SER A 87 -11.22 2.91 26.17
C SER A 87 -11.73 3.67 24.94
N SER A 88 -12.17 4.93 25.13
CA SER A 88 -12.62 5.78 24.01
C SER A 88 -11.46 6.15 23.09
N VAL A 89 -10.32 6.58 23.62
CA VAL A 89 -9.13 6.91 22.84
C VAL A 89 -8.59 5.67 22.13
N ALA A 90 -8.53 4.53 22.83
CA ALA A 90 -8.09 3.27 22.24
C ALA A 90 -9.01 2.81 21.09
N LEU A 91 -10.34 2.95 21.24
CA LEU A 91 -11.30 2.65 20.16
C LEU A 91 -11.09 3.53 18.92
N VAL A 92 -10.85 4.83 19.12
CA VAL A 92 -10.56 5.74 17.99
C VAL A 92 -9.27 5.31 17.28
N ALA A 93 -8.22 4.99 18.05
CA ALA A 93 -6.94 4.55 17.50
C ALA A 93 -7.08 3.23 16.72
N VAL A 94 -7.76 2.23 17.28
CA VAL A 94 -8.02 0.95 16.63
C VAL A 94 -8.85 1.13 15.36
N ASN A 95 -9.92 1.93 15.38
CA ASN A 95 -10.74 2.18 14.20
C ASN A 95 -9.96 2.89 13.08
N ARG A 96 -9.11 3.87 13.42
CA ARG A 96 -8.23 4.52 12.44
C ARG A 96 -7.25 3.53 11.84
N PHE A 97 -6.61 2.70 12.67
CA PHE A 97 -5.69 1.67 12.19
C PHE A 97 -6.38 0.65 11.28
N VAL A 98 -7.54 0.13 11.67
CA VAL A 98 -8.33 -0.81 10.86
C VAL A 98 -8.80 -0.15 9.55
N GLY A 99 -9.25 1.10 9.61
CA GLY A 99 -9.67 1.86 8.43
C GLY A 99 -8.54 2.01 7.43
N LEU A 100 -7.33 2.33 7.89
CA LEU A 100 -6.12 2.40 7.05
C LEU A 100 -5.74 1.04 6.46
N ALA A 101 -5.72 -0.02 7.28
CA ALA A 101 -5.44 -1.37 6.80
C ALA A 101 -6.44 -1.82 5.73
N ASN A 102 -7.72 -1.53 5.91
CA ASN A 102 -8.74 -1.83 4.91
C ASN A 102 -8.58 -0.99 3.64
N GLN A 103 -8.19 0.28 3.75
CA GLN A 103 -7.93 1.13 2.59
C GLN A 103 -6.72 0.63 1.79
N PHE A 104 -5.66 0.18 2.45
CA PHE A 104 -4.52 -0.46 1.79
C PHE A 104 -4.91 -1.78 1.12
N ASN A 105 -5.69 -2.64 1.79
CA ASN A 105 -6.13 -3.92 1.23
C ASN A 105 -7.11 -3.76 0.06
N ALA A 106 -8.04 -2.82 0.11
CA ALA A 106 -9.04 -2.64 -0.93
C ALA A 106 -8.45 -2.28 -2.29
N THR A 107 -7.32 -1.59 -2.31
CA THR A 107 -6.65 -1.16 -3.54
C THR A 107 -5.52 -2.09 -3.98
N SER A 108 -5.04 -2.98 -3.13
CA SER A 108 -3.94 -3.92 -3.43
C SER A 108 -4.38 -5.20 -4.13
N ASN A 109 -5.68 -5.55 -4.08
CA ASN A 109 -6.21 -6.79 -4.64
C ASN A 109 -6.40 -6.76 -6.16
N TYR A 110 -6.04 -5.66 -6.83
CA TYR A 110 -6.18 -5.48 -8.27
C TYR A 110 -4.94 -4.80 -8.83
N SER A 111 -4.51 -5.25 -10.02
CA SER A 111 -3.58 -4.52 -10.88
C SER A 111 -4.38 -3.75 -11.92
N SER A 112 -4.05 -2.49 -12.15
CA SER A 112 -4.74 -1.62 -13.09
C SER A 112 -3.83 -1.30 -14.28
N TYR A 113 -4.33 -1.51 -15.49
CA TYR A 113 -3.65 -1.28 -16.75
C TYR A 113 -4.41 -0.19 -17.51
N SER A 114 -3.74 0.86 -17.94
CA SER A 114 -4.34 1.89 -18.82
C SER A 114 -4.05 1.55 -20.27
N MET A 115 -5.07 1.08 -20.99
CA MET A 115 -4.98 0.79 -22.41
C MET A 115 -5.49 1.97 -23.23
N SER A 116 -4.79 2.37 -24.28
CA SER A 116 -5.20 3.50 -25.11
C SER A 116 -5.01 3.22 -26.59
N VAL A 117 -5.80 3.93 -27.42
CA VAL A 117 -5.52 4.11 -28.84
C VAL A 117 -4.81 5.44 -28.98
N ALA A 118 -3.63 5.43 -29.57
CA ALA A 118 -2.81 6.62 -29.79
C ALA A 118 -2.53 6.82 -31.30
N VAL A 119 -2.46 8.10 -31.66
CA VAL A 119 -2.12 8.59 -32.99
C VAL A 119 -0.99 9.63 -32.88
N LEU A 120 -0.39 10.04 -34.00
CA LEU A 120 0.58 11.16 -33.95
C LEU A 120 -0.09 12.43 -33.42
N ALA A 121 0.65 13.25 -32.68
CA ALA A 121 0.13 14.46 -32.05
C ALA A 121 -0.41 15.49 -33.05
N ASP A 122 0.18 15.55 -34.22
CA ASP A 122 -0.21 16.40 -35.38
C ASP A 122 -1.27 15.78 -36.31
N SER A 123 -1.70 14.55 -36.04
CA SER A 123 -2.74 13.88 -36.81
C SER A 123 -4.09 14.61 -36.67
N GLU A 124 -4.86 14.66 -37.79
CA GLU A 124 -6.24 15.16 -37.78
C GLU A 124 -7.26 14.16 -37.20
N ILE A 125 -6.79 12.99 -36.78
CA ILE A 125 -7.63 11.94 -36.16
C ILE A 125 -7.78 12.25 -34.66
N ASP A 126 -9.00 12.58 -34.24
CA ASP A 126 -9.31 12.91 -32.85
C ASP A 126 -10.26 11.90 -32.19
N ASN A 127 -10.78 10.94 -32.96
CA ASN A 127 -11.71 9.94 -32.45
C ASN A 127 -11.50 8.59 -33.15
N VAL A 128 -11.69 7.50 -32.39
CA VAL A 128 -11.56 6.12 -32.91
C VAL A 128 -12.55 5.80 -34.03
N SER A 129 -13.66 6.53 -34.14
CA SER A 129 -14.62 6.36 -35.24
C SER A 129 -14.02 6.66 -36.61
N GLN A 130 -12.96 7.46 -36.70
CA GLN A 130 -12.24 7.82 -37.92
C GLN A 130 -11.23 6.74 -38.38
N LEU A 131 -11.01 5.72 -37.55
CA LEU A 131 -10.06 4.63 -37.82
C LEU A 131 -10.75 3.40 -38.43
N SER A 132 -10.02 2.64 -39.24
CA SER A 132 -10.41 1.30 -39.69
C SER A 132 -9.60 0.20 -39.03
N SER A 133 -8.34 0.51 -38.67
CA SER A 133 -7.42 -0.44 -38.05
C SER A 133 -6.55 0.25 -37.00
N VAL A 134 -5.97 -0.56 -36.13
CA VAL A 134 -4.95 -0.20 -35.16
C VAL A 134 -3.85 -1.25 -35.13
N THR A 135 -2.62 -0.85 -34.94
CA THR A 135 -1.48 -1.78 -34.84
C THR A 135 -1.18 -2.09 -33.39
N ALA A 136 -1.04 -3.36 -33.03
CA ALA A 136 -0.87 -3.80 -31.66
C ALA A 136 -0.10 -5.14 -31.53
N PRO A 137 0.65 -5.38 -30.44
CA PRO A 137 1.40 -6.62 -30.23
C PRO A 137 0.50 -7.74 -29.65
N THR A 138 -0.33 -8.32 -30.51
CA THR A 138 -1.30 -9.38 -30.11
C THR A 138 -0.62 -10.65 -29.60
N GLY A 139 0.63 -10.92 -30.00
CA GLY A 139 1.39 -12.07 -29.50
C GLY A 139 1.80 -11.97 -28.02
N THR A 140 1.84 -10.77 -27.45
CA THR A 140 2.33 -10.55 -26.07
C THR A 140 1.27 -10.03 -25.11
N ASP A 141 0.23 -9.33 -25.59
CA ASP A 141 -0.79 -8.70 -24.74
C ASP A 141 -2.21 -8.85 -25.32
N ALA A 142 -2.49 -9.99 -25.95
CA ALA A 142 -3.74 -10.26 -26.65
C ALA A 142 -4.99 -9.97 -25.81
N GLU A 143 -4.99 -10.40 -24.54
CA GLU A 143 -6.17 -10.28 -23.66
C GLU A 143 -6.54 -8.81 -23.39
N ASN A 144 -5.57 -7.97 -23.06
CA ASN A 144 -5.82 -6.55 -22.79
C ASN A 144 -6.18 -5.78 -24.05
N ILE A 145 -5.51 -6.10 -25.17
CA ILE A 145 -5.83 -5.53 -26.48
C ILE A 145 -7.27 -5.87 -26.86
N GLN A 146 -7.68 -7.14 -26.75
CA GLN A 146 -9.04 -7.57 -27.07
C GLN A 146 -10.08 -6.87 -26.21
N LYS A 147 -9.84 -6.73 -24.89
CA LYS A 147 -10.74 -6.00 -24.00
C LYS A 147 -10.90 -4.53 -24.38
N LEU A 148 -9.82 -3.86 -24.83
CA LEU A 148 -9.90 -2.50 -25.33
C LEU A 148 -10.76 -2.43 -26.63
N ILE A 149 -10.53 -3.34 -27.58
CA ILE A 149 -11.27 -3.39 -28.86
C ILE A 149 -12.76 -3.67 -28.61
N ASP A 150 -13.08 -4.60 -27.72
CA ASP A 150 -14.47 -4.92 -27.35
C ASP A 150 -15.17 -3.73 -26.66
N ASP A 151 -14.45 -2.99 -25.84
CA ASP A 151 -14.96 -1.77 -25.22
C ASP A 151 -15.24 -0.68 -26.25
N ILE A 152 -14.32 -0.45 -27.19
CA ILE A 152 -14.54 0.49 -28.31
C ILE A 152 -15.76 0.07 -29.16
N LYS A 153 -15.90 -1.21 -29.48
CA LYS A 153 -17.05 -1.75 -30.22
C LYS A 153 -18.35 -1.48 -29.46
N THR A 154 -18.35 -1.67 -28.13
CA THR A 154 -19.56 -1.53 -27.31
C THR A 154 -19.93 -0.06 -27.06
N THR A 155 -18.92 0.79 -26.74
CA THR A 155 -19.15 2.18 -26.30
C THR A 155 -19.20 3.17 -27.46
N GLN A 156 -18.43 2.92 -28.53
CA GLN A 156 -18.31 3.79 -29.70
C GLN A 156 -19.03 3.22 -30.94
N SER A 157 -19.62 2.02 -30.86
CA SER A 157 -20.24 1.31 -31.99
C SER A 157 -19.30 1.20 -33.19
N LYS A 158 -18.00 1.08 -32.94
CA LYS A 158 -16.96 1.02 -33.96
C LYS A 158 -16.19 -0.30 -33.91
N GLU A 159 -16.13 -0.96 -35.05
CA GLU A 159 -15.30 -2.15 -35.25
C GLU A 159 -13.93 -1.72 -35.80
N LEU A 160 -12.84 -2.17 -35.14
CA LEU A 160 -11.47 -1.93 -35.54
C LEU A 160 -10.78 -3.25 -35.85
N THR A 161 -10.06 -3.30 -36.94
CA THR A 161 -9.18 -4.42 -37.29
C THR A 161 -7.84 -4.22 -36.54
N VAL A 162 -7.32 -5.28 -35.90
CA VAL A 162 -6.01 -5.23 -35.26
C VAL A 162 -4.96 -5.80 -36.18
N GLU A 163 -3.97 -4.98 -36.51
CA GLU A 163 -2.78 -5.37 -37.27
C GLU A 163 -1.67 -5.75 -36.28
N GLU A 164 -0.95 -6.85 -36.56
CA GLU A 164 0.00 -7.38 -35.62
C GLU A 164 1.33 -6.63 -35.68
N ALA A 165 1.87 -6.28 -34.49
CA ALA A 165 3.24 -5.83 -34.30
C ALA A 165 3.98 -6.80 -33.41
N SER A 166 5.30 -6.86 -33.50
CA SER A 166 6.13 -7.72 -32.65
C SER A 166 6.24 -7.23 -31.21
N SER A 167 6.06 -5.93 -30.96
CA SER A 167 6.12 -5.31 -29.64
C SER A 167 5.44 -3.93 -29.64
N TYR A 168 5.17 -3.37 -28.46
CA TYR A 168 4.70 -1.97 -28.33
C TYR A 168 5.72 -0.96 -28.88
N LEU A 169 7.01 -1.23 -28.75
CA LEU A 169 8.06 -0.40 -29.31
C LEU A 169 8.05 -0.45 -30.85
N ALA A 170 7.85 -1.65 -31.43
CA ALA A 170 7.73 -1.79 -32.88
C ALA A 170 6.49 -1.09 -33.39
N ALA A 171 5.33 -1.23 -32.75
CA ALA A 171 4.11 -0.50 -33.11
C ALA A 171 4.33 1.02 -33.04
N TYR A 172 4.98 1.52 -32.00
CA TYR A 172 5.31 2.95 -31.86
C TYR A 172 6.23 3.45 -32.97
N LYS A 173 7.24 2.65 -33.33
CA LYS A 173 8.12 2.96 -34.46
C LYS A 173 7.35 3.04 -35.77
N SER A 174 6.50 2.05 -36.08
CA SER A 174 5.65 2.05 -37.30
C SER A 174 4.72 3.27 -37.34
N LEU A 175 4.26 3.78 -36.20
CA LEU A 175 3.49 5.01 -36.11
C LEU A 175 4.34 6.24 -36.50
N LEU A 176 5.57 6.33 -35.99
CA LEU A 176 6.49 7.42 -36.34
C LEU A 176 6.93 7.41 -37.77
N ASP A 177 7.12 6.21 -38.35
CA ASP A 177 7.54 6.01 -39.75
C ASP A 177 6.36 6.19 -40.74
N GLY A 178 5.13 6.41 -40.23
CA GLY A 178 3.93 6.62 -41.03
C GLY A 178 3.37 5.35 -41.69
N GLU A 179 3.83 4.17 -41.26
CA GLU A 179 3.36 2.88 -41.74
C GLU A 179 1.95 2.54 -41.24
N THR A 180 1.63 3.04 -40.05
CA THR A 180 0.30 2.93 -39.44
C THR A 180 -0.22 4.29 -39.00
N LYS A 181 -1.54 4.46 -38.95
CA LYS A 181 -2.20 5.70 -38.51
C LYS A 181 -2.49 5.73 -37.01
N ALA A 182 -2.62 4.55 -36.39
CA ALA A 182 -2.96 4.43 -34.99
C ALA A 182 -2.39 3.14 -34.39
N ILE A 183 -2.02 3.21 -33.12
CA ILE A 183 -1.53 2.07 -32.36
C ILE A 183 -2.36 1.86 -31.08
N VAL A 184 -2.39 0.64 -30.59
CA VAL A 184 -2.76 0.38 -29.20
C VAL A 184 -1.52 0.57 -28.35
N LEU A 185 -1.69 1.24 -27.21
CA LEU A 185 -0.64 1.48 -26.24
C LEU A 185 -1.12 1.02 -24.87
N ASN A 186 -0.33 0.17 -24.24
CA ASN A 186 -0.50 -0.14 -22.83
C ASN A 186 0.42 0.79 -22.02
N GLY A 187 -0.14 1.60 -21.13
CA GLY A 187 0.56 2.61 -20.35
C GLY A 187 1.77 2.10 -19.57
N VAL A 188 1.77 0.81 -19.28
CA VAL A 188 2.89 0.14 -18.58
C VAL A 188 4.17 0.14 -19.43
N TYR A 189 4.02 0.02 -20.73
CA TYR A 189 5.16 -0.02 -21.66
C TYR A 189 5.64 1.37 -22.10
N GLU A 190 4.93 2.44 -21.74
CA GLU A 190 5.34 3.80 -22.10
C GLU A 190 6.75 4.14 -21.56
N ASN A 191 7.08 3.64 -20.36
CA ASN A 191 8.43 3.81 -19.81
C ASN A 191 9.53 3.12 -20.63
N LEU A 192 9.23 2.02 -21.33
CA LEU A 192 10.18 1.35 -22.23
C LEU A 192 10.34 2.16 -23.53
N ILE A 193 9.25 2.69 -24.04
CA ILE A 193 9.27 3.57 -25.22
C ILE A 193 10.05 4.86 -24.89
N GLU A 194 9.86 5.44 -23.70
CA GLU A 194 10.54 6.65 -23.27
C GLU A 194 12.07 6.51 -23.19
N GLN A 195 12.56 5.32 -22.84
CA GLN A 195 14.00 5.05 -22.80
C GLN A 195 14.65 5.20 -24.19
N GLU A 196 13.97 4.78 -25.23
CA GLU A 196 14.46 4.86 -26.61
C GLU A 196 14.01 6.15 -27.32
N TYR A 197 12.85 6.68 -26.94
CA TYR A 197 12.26 7.91 -27.46
C TYR A 197 11.88 8.87 -26.33
N PRO A 198 12.80 9.65 -25.76
CA PRO A 198 12.56 10.48 -24.57
C PRO A 198 11.41 11.49 -24.68
N ASP A 199 11.05 11.91 -25.91
CA ASP A 199 9.94 12.84 -26.19
C ASP A 199 8.67 12.14 -26.66
N HIS A 200 8.53 10.83 -26.47
CA HIS A 200 7.42 10.05 -27.02
C HIS A 200 6.04 10.65 -26.67
N ALA A 201 5.84 11.07 -25.43
CA ALA A 201 4.58 11.63 -24.97
C ALA A 201 4.17 12.93 -25.69
N LYS A 202 5.13 13.67 -26.25
CA LYS A 202 4.88 14.89 -27.03
C LYS A 202 4.56 14.57 -28.50
N LYS A 203 4.94 13.39 -28.99
CA LYS A 203 4.79 12.98 -30.39
C LYS A 203 3.47 12.28 -30.66
N ILE A 204 2.75 11.87 -29.64
CA ILE A 204 1.47 11.17 -29.74
C ILE A 204 0.38 11.85 -28.95
N LYS A 205 -0.88 11.62 -29.37
CA LYS A 205 -2.08 11.91 -28.58
C LYS A 205 -2.90 10.64 -28.42
N LYS A 206 -3.44 10.44 -27.23
CA LYS A 206 -4.36 9.33 -26.91
C LYS A 206 -5.77 9.78 -27.22
N ILE A 207 -6.42 9.13 -28.20
CA ILE A 207 -7.79 9.47 -28.65
C ILE A 207 -8.86 8.59 -28.01
N TYR A 208 -8.46 7.52 -27.34
CA TYR A 208 -9.32 6.66 -26.53
C TYR A 208 -8.51 6.04 -25.42
N THR A 209 -9.08 5.94 -24.20
CA THR A 209 -8.41 5.31 -23.07
C THR A 209 -9.40 4.50 -22.26
N LYS A 210 -9.00 3.31 -21.84
CA LYS A 210 -9.74 2.40 -20.98
C LYS A 210 -8.83 1.84 -19.92
N ASP A 211 -9.23 2.00 -18.64
CA ASP A 211 -8.57 1.32 -17.54
C ASP A 211 -9.14 -0.08 -17.39
N LEU A 212 -8.26 -1.07 -17.43
CA LEU A 212 -8.54 -2.48 -17.21
C LEU A 212 -8.03 -2.86 -15.83
N THR A 213 -8.76 -3.73 -15.15
CA THR A 213 -8.34 -4.28 -13.84
C THR A 213 -8.21 -5.78 -13.91
N LYS A 214 -7.11 -6.30 -13.37
CA LYS A 214 -6.87 -7.73 -13.18
C LYS A 214 -6.81 -8.01 -11.68
N LYS A 215 -7.56 -9.01 -11.22
CA LYS A 215 -7.49 -9.43 -9.81
C LYS A 215 -6.13 -10.09 -9.57
N VAL A 216 -5.48 -9.69 -8.47
CA VAL A 216 -4.24 -10.32 -8.00
C VAL A 216 -4.58 -11.70 -7.45
N GLU A 217 -3.71 -12.68 -7.69
CA GLU A 217 -3.91 -14.04 -7.19
C GLU A 217 -3.95 -14.08 -5.66
N ALA A 218 -4.70 -15.03 -5.11
CA ALA A 218 -4.75 -15.21 -3.66
C ALA A 218 -3.39 -15.69 -3.14
N PRO A 219 -2.85 -15.09 -2.07
CA PRO A 219 -1.56 -15.48 -1.54
C PRO A 219 -1.59 -16.92 -1.00
N LYS A 220 -0.46 -17.62 -1.09
CA LYS A 220 -0.26 -18.93 -0.51
C LYS A 220 -0.26 -18.81 1.02
N VAL A 221 -1.15 -19.50 1.69
CA VAL A 221 -1.25 -19.44 3.16
C VAL A 221 -0.02 -20.12 3.78
N ALA A 222 0.63 -19.43 4.73
CA ALA A 222 1.72 -20.02 5.49
C ALA A 222 1.24 -21.22 6.32
N THR A 223 1.89 -22.36 6.20
CA THR A 223 1.53 -23.60 6.88
C THR A 223 2.25 -23.84 8.20
N GLY A 224 3.09 -22.89 8.65
CA GLY A 224 3.91 -23.01 9.85
C GLY A 224 4.12 -21.68 10.57
N ASN A 225 5.07 -21.70 11.53
CA ASN A 225 5.43 -20.51 12.31
C ASN A 225 6.42 -19.58 11.59
N SER A 226 6.72 -19.86 10.32
CA SER A 226 7.55 -19.02 9.45
C SER A 226 6.73 -18.60 8.23
N PHE A 227 6.92 -17.36 7.77
CA PHE A 227 6.29 -16.86 6.56
C PHE A 227 7.16 -15.81 5.89
N ASN A 228 6.94 -15.64 4.59
CA ASN A 228 7.65 -14.68 3.76
C ASN A 228 6.70 -13.59 3.29
N VAL A 229 7.13 -12.34 3.40
CA VAL A 229 6.41 -11.16 2.90
C VAL A 229 7.26 -10.50 1.82
N TYR A 230 6.74 -10.40 0.61
CA TYR A 230 7.34 -9.60 -0.44
C TYR A 230 6.99 -8.13 -0.25
N ILE A 231 7.99 -7.27 -0.16
CA ILE A 231 7.84 -5.82 -0.07
C ILE A 231 8.29 -5.22 -1.40
N SER A 232 7.35 -4.63 -2.13
CA SER A 232 7.58 -3.99 -3.42
C SER A 232 7.42 -2.48 -3.33
N GLY A 233 8.43 -1.75 -3.75
CA GLY A 233 8.37 -0.30 -3.95
C GLY A 233 8.27 0.03 -5.44
N ILE A 234 7.22 0.76 -5.83
CA ILE A 234 6.99 1.18 -7.22
C ILE A 234 7.13 2.68 -7.39
N ASP A 235 7.72 3.10 -8.50
CA ASP A 235 8.04 4.49 -8.82
C ASP A 235 6.83 5.22 -9.44
N THR A 236 5.75 5.37 -8.67
CA THR A 236 4.55 6.06 -9.13
C THR A 236 3.87 6.86 -8.02
N TYR A 237 3.09 7.86 -8.42
CA TYR A 237 2.08 8.52 -7.58
C TYR A 237 0.68 8.00 -7.92
N GLY A 238 -0.28 8.25 -7.03
CA GLY A 238 -1.69 7.91 -7.25
C GLY A 238 -2.10 6.55 -6.71
N PRO A 239 -3.00 5.82 -7.39
CA PRO A 239 -3.52 4.55 -6.92
C PRO A 239 -2.43 3.47 -6.85
N ILE A 240 -2.38 2.70 -5.76
CA ILE A 240 -1.42 1.61 -5.58
C ILE A 240 -1.68 0.42 -6.53
N SER A 241 -2.88 0.35 -7.10
CA SER A 241 -3.25 -0.65 -8.11
C SER A 241 -2.57 -0.42 -9.47
N SER A 242 -2.05 0.79 -9.73
CA SER A 242 -1.35 1.10 -10.97
C SER A 242 -0.15 0.19 -11.16
N VAL A 243 -0.06 -0.44 -12.30
CA VAL A 243 1.07 -1.31 -12.65
C VAL A 243 2.26 -0.43 -13.04
N SER A 244 3.43 -0.77 -12.50
CA SER A 244 4.69 -0.07 -12.76
C SER A 244 5.87 -0.95 -12.42
N ARG A 245 7.07 -0.49 -12.77
CA ARG A 245 8.33 -1.12 -12.36
C ARG A 245 8.42 -1.26 -10.85
N SER A 246 8.95 -2.40 -10.37
CA SER A 246 9.26 -2.62 -8.98
C SER A 246 10.71 -2.27 -8.70
N ASP A 247 10.94 -1.07 -8.18
CA ASP A 247 12.27 -0.54 -7.93
C ASP A 247 12.87 -1.01 -6.60
N VAL A 248 12.01 -1.42 -5.67
CA VAL A 248 12.40 -2.04 -4.40
C VAL A 248 11.83 -3.44 -4.33
N ASN A 249 12.72 -4.43 -4.13
CA ASN A 249 12.36 -5.83 -4.03
C ASN A 249 13.00 -6.42 -2.76
N ILE A 250 12.22 -6.50 -1.68
CA ILE A 250 12.67 -7.02 -0.39
C ILE A 250 11.79 -8.20 -0.01
N ILE A 251 12.41 -9.30 0.40
CA ILE A 251 11.73 -10.43 1.03
C ILE A 251 11.99 -10.35 2.53
N MET A 252 10.93 -10.17 3.31
CA MET A 252 10.98 -10.25 4.77
C MET A 252 10.54 -11.64 5.21
N THR A 253 11.49 -12.44 5.66
CA THR A 253 11.25 -13.76 6.25
C THR A 253 11.10 -13.61 7.76
N VAL A 254 9.94 -13.97 8.29
CA VAL A 254 9.64 -13.95 9.73
C VAL A 254 9.60 -15.36 10.26
N ASN A 255 10.40 -15.66 11.28
CA ASN A 255 10.36 -16.91 12.02
C ASN A 255 9.92 -16.64 13.46
N GLN A 256 8.68 -17.05 13.78
CA GLN A 256 8.06 -16.78 15.07
C GLN A 256 8.66 -17.62 16.22
N ASP A 257 9.18 -18.80 15.92
CA ASP A 257 9.79 -19.69 16.94
C ASP A 257 11.11 -19.11 17.43
N THR A 258 11.96 -18.70 16.50
CA THR A 258 13.27 -18.12 16.81
C THR A 258 13.19 -16.62 17.10
N LYS A 259 12.03 -15.98 16.86
CA LYS A 259 11.82 -14.52 16.95
C LYS A 259 12.80 -13.71 16.10
N LYS A 260 13.17 -14.26 14.93
CA LYS A 260 14.10 -13.63 13.99
C LYS A 260 13.35 -13.13 12.77
N ILE A 261 13.81 -12.01 12.25
CA ILE A 261 13.40 -11.44 10.97
C ILE A 261 14.64 -11.32 10.11
N LEU A 262 14.56 -11.84 8.88
CA LEU A 262 15.58 -11.68 7.86
C LEU A 262 15.02 -10.80 6.74
N LEU A 263 15.77 -9.79 6.33
CA LEU A 263 15.47 -8.97 5.16
C LEU A 263 16.47 -9.34 4.05
N THR A 264 15.93 -9.81 2.94
CA THR A 264 16.70 -10.13 1.73
C THR A 264 16.33 -9.13 0.64
N THR A 265 17.27 -8.26 0.26
CA THR A 265 17.08 -7.30 -0.83
C THR A 265 17.63 -7.87 -2.12
N THR A 266 16.81 -7.83 -3.19
CA THR A 266 17.25 -8.19 -4.54
C THR A 266 17.39 -6.91 -5.36
N PRO A 267 18.56 -6.65 -5.97
CA PRO A 267 18.76 -5.47 -6.80
C PRO A 267 17.74 -5.40 -7.95
N ARG A 268 17.20 -4.21 -8.20
CA ARG A 268 16.20 -3.99 -9.28
C ARG A 268 16.73 -4.36 -10.67
N ASP A 269 18.03 -4.23 -10.90
CA ASP A 269 18.71 -4.54 -12.16
C ASP A 269 19.23 -5.98 -12.24
N ALA A 270 18.88 -6.86 -11.26
CA ALA A 270 19.19 -8.27 -11.35
C ALA A 270 18.60 -8.86 -12.64
N TYR A 271 19.43 -9.54 -13.44
CA TYR A 271 19.06 -10.12 -14.72
C TYR A 271 18.57 -11.55 -14.51
N VAL A 272 17.26 -11.75 -14.54
CA VAL A 272 16.59 -12.99 -14.14
C VAL A 272 15.48 -13.36 -15.12
N PRO A 273 15.09 -14.65 -15.22
CA PRO A 273 13.90 -15.03 -15.98
C PRO A 273 12.64 -14.43 -15.36
N ILE A 274 11.90 -13.63 -16.12
CA ILE A 274 10.67 -12.98 -15.67
C ILE A 274 9.49 -13.93 -15.90
N ALA A 275 8.78 -14.25 -14.82
CA ALA A 275 7.61 -15.12 -14.84
C ALA A 275 6.40 -14.47 -15.55
N ASP A 276 5.36 -15.27 -15.74
CA ASP A 276 4.04 -14.88 -16.30
C ASP A 276 4.18 -14.12 -17.63
N GLY A 277 3.79 -12.85 -17.67
CA GLY A 277 3.83 -12.00 -18.86
C GLY A 277 5.23 -11.81 -19.46
N GLY A 278 6.29 -12.09 -18.70
CA GLY A 278 7.67 -12.10 -19.19
C GLY A 278 8.05 -13.39 -19.93
N ASN A 279 7.19 -14.40 -19.98
CA ASN A 279 7.38 -15.67 -20.70
C ASN A 279 8.71 -16.36 -20.35
N ASN A 280 9.19 -16.21 -19.14
CA ASN A 280 10.50 -16.70 -18.67
C ASN A 280 11.71 -16.21 -19.49
N GLN A 281 11.56 -15.08 -20.18
CA GLN A 281 12.68 -14.40 -20.82
C GLN A 281 13.49 -13.65 -19.77
N ASN A 282 14.81 -13.67 -19.91
CA ASN A 282 15.69 -12.93 -19.02
C ASN A 282 15.57 -11.43 -19.26
N ASP A 283 15.29 -10.69 -18.18
CA ASP A 283 15.25 -9.24 -18.17
C ASP A 283 15.60 -8.72 -16.75
N LYS A 284 15.66 -7.41 -16.58
CA LYS A 284 15.82 -6.80 -15.25
C LYS A 284 14.64 -7.13 -14.34
N LEU A 285 14.91 -7.49 -13.09
CA LEU A 285 13.86 -7.80 -12.11
C LEU A 285 12.80 -6.70 -11.97
N THR A 286 13.21 -5.43 -12.07
CA THR A 286 12.28 -4.28 -12.00
C THR A 286 11.15 -4.39 -13.03
N HIS A 287 11.42 -5.00 -14.19
CA HIS A 287 10.44 -5.18 -15.27
C HIS A 287 9.38 -6.24 -14.96
N ALA A 288 9.62 -7.15 -13.99
CA ALA A 288 8.57 -8.07 -13.53
C ALA A 288 7.32 -7.30 -13.05
N GLY A 289 7.52 -6.14 -12.40
CA GLY A 289 6.44 -5.27 -11.96
C GLY A 289 5.54 -4.74 -13.08
N ILE A 290 6.03 -4.68 -14.31
CA ILE A 290 5.29 -4.27 -15.50
C ILE A 290 4.16 -5.26 -15.82
N TYR A 291 4.37 -6.54 -15.53
CA TYR A 291 3.39 -7.59 -15.74
C TYR A 291 2.46 -7.80 -14.54
N GLY A 292 2.59 -6.95 -13.50
CA GLY A 292 1.79 -7.00 -12.29
C GLY A 292 2.58 -7.52 -11.08
N VAL A 293 1.96 -7.43 -9.90
CA VAL A 293 2.59 -7.89 -8.65
C VAL A 293 2.79 -9.40 -8.64
N ASP A 294 1.88 -10.16 -9.26
CA ASP A 294 1.97 -11.63 -9.35
C ASP A 294 3.25 -12.04 -10.10
N ALA A 295 3.56 -11.40 -11.23
CA ALA A 295 4.78 -11.69 -11.98
C ALA A 295 6.05 -11.40 -11.16
N SER A 296 6.06 -10.34 -10.34
CA SER A 296 7.17 -10.07 -9.43
C SER A 296 7.29 -11.16 -8.35
N ILE A 297 6.16 -11.59 -7.77
CA ILE A 297 6.10 -12.66 -6.77
C ILE A 297 6.64 -13.97 -7.38
N HIS A 298 6.07 -14.43 -8.50
CA HIS A 298 6.47 -15.68 -9.13
C HIS A 298 7.92 -15.66 -9.61
N THR A 299 8.41 -14.51 -10.10
CA THR A 299 9.83 -14.34 -10.47
C THR A 299 10.74 -14.57 -9.26
N LEU A 300 10.41 -13.96 -8.11
CA LEU A 300 11.22 -14.12 -6.90
C LEU A 300 11.07 -15.51 -6.27
N GLU A 301 9.87 -16.09 -6.30
CA GLU A 301 9.65 -17.48 -5.87
C GLU A 301 10.52 -18.47 -6.68
N ASN A 302 10.53 -18.30 -8.02
CA ASN A 302 11.35 -19.12 -8.90
C ASN A 302 12.85 -18.90 -8.65
N LEU A 303 13.27 -17.65 -8.41
CA LEU A 303 14.69 -17.33 -8.18
C LEU A 303 15.23 -17.93 -6.90
N TYR A 304 14.44 -17.90 -5.81
CA TYR A 304 14.89 -18.31 -4.49
C TYR A 304 14.39 -19.71 -4.09
N GLY A 305 13.46 -20.31 -4.83
CA GLY A 305 12.86 -21.61 -4.49
C GLY A 305 12.05 -21.58 -3.19
N ILE A 306 11.36 -20.47 -2.92
CA ILE A 306 10.55 -20.25 -1.71
C ILE A 306 9.15 -19.83 -2.07
N ASP A 307 8.18 -20.04 -1.17
CA ASP A 307 6.84 -19.47 -1.29
C ASP A 307 6.78 -18.08 -0.64
N LEU A 308 6.19 -17.11 -1.33
CA LEU A 308 5.87 -15.79 -0.80
C LEU A 308 4.40 -15.77 -0.34
N ASN A 309 4.21 -15.75 0.98
CA ASN A 309 2.89 -15.92 1.59
C ASN A 309 2.05 -14.65 1.60
N TYR A 310 2.71 -13.50 1.66
CA TYR A 310 2.08 -12.19 1.70
C TYR A 310 2.88 -11.20 0.88
N TYR A 311 2.25 -10.09 0.51
CA TYR A 311 2.98 -8.97 -0.07
C TYR A 311 2.50 -7.62 0.49
N ALA A 312 3.40 -6.65 0.49
CA ALA A 312 3.13 -5.25 0.76
C ALA A 312 3.67 -4.43 -0.41
N ARG A 313 2.84 -3.58 -0.99
CA ARG A 313 3.21 -2.73 -2.11
C ARG A 313 3.13 -1.27 -1.70
N LEU A 314 4.17 -0.50 -1.98
CA LEU A 314 4.26 0.92 -1.68
C LEU A 314 4.57 1.69 -2.96
N ASN A 315 3.90 2.81 -3.14
CA ASN A 315 4.27 3.86 -4.08
C ASN A 315 4.52 5.17 -3.31
N PHE A 316 4.91 6.24 -3.98
CA PHE A 316 5.20 7.50 -3.31
C PHE A 316 4.01 8.02 -2.49
N THR A 317 2.79 7.94 -3.01
CA THR A 317 1.59 8.37 -2.28
C THR A 317 1.34 7.57 -1.01
N SER A 318 1.47 6.24 -1.07
CA SER A 318 1.28 5.38 0.10
C SER A 318 2.45 5.48 1.08
N PHE A 319 3.68 5.70 0.59
CA PHE A 319 4.85 5.97 1.43
C PHE A 319 4.68 7.25 2.25
N LEU A 320 4.30 8.37 1.61
CA LEU A 320 4.03 9.64 2.30
C LEU A 320 2.99 9.45 3.41
N LYS A 321 1.85 8.80 3.08
CA LYS A 321 0.79 8.52 4.06
C LYS A 321 1.26 7.64 5.22
N LEU A 322 2.13 6.66 4.95
CA LEU A 322 2.67 5.79 6.00
C LEU A 322 3.56 6.58 6.97
N ILE A 323 4.46 7.43 6.45
CA ILE A 323 5.32 8.26 7.29
C ILE A 323 4.51 9.28 8.08
N ASP A 324 3.49 9.92 7.48
CA ASP A 324 2.58 10.83 8.19
C ASP A 324 1.84 10.12 9.33
N LEU A 325 1.40 8.88 9.12
CA LEU A 325 0.73 8.07 10.14
C LEU A 325 1.66 7.77 11.34
N LEU A 326 2.94 7.53 11.05
CA LEU A 326 3.95 7.28 12.09
C LEU A 326 4.36 8.57 12.83
N GLY A 327 3.98 9.74 12.31
CA GLY A 327 4.39 11.03 12.86
C GLY A 327 5.82 11.41 12.48
N GLY A 328 6.34 10.87 11.38
CA GLY A 328 7.72 10.99 10.93
C GLY A 328 8.58 9.79 11.30
N VAL A 329 9.84 9.82 10.90
CA VAL A 329 10.85 8.80 11.23
C VAL A 329 12.16 9.45 11.64
N ASP A 330 12.82 8.85 12.63
CA ASP A 330 14.16 9.26 13.05
C ASP A 330 15.20 8.38 12.36
N VAL A 331 16.16 9.00 11.69
CA VAL A 331 17.24 8.31 10.98
C VAL A 331 18.59 8.92 11.32
N TYR A 332 19.64 8.11 11.28
CA TYR A 332 21.00 8.59 11.32
C TYR A 332 21.47 8.85 9.88
N ASN A 333 21.82 10.10 9.58
CA ASN A 333 22.39 10.48 8.30
C ASN A 333 23.93 10.57 8.45
N ASP A 334 24.66 9.80 7.66
CA ASP A 334 26.12 9.73 7.67
C ASP A 334 26.80 10.75 6.73
N GLN A 335 26.03 11.32 5.78
CA GLN A 335 26.53 12.30 4.82
C GLN A 335 25.61 13.50 4.73
N GLU A 336 26.19 14.70 4.81
CA GLU A 336 25.46 15.94 4.55
C GLU A 336 25.17 16.08 3.04
N PHE A 337 23.91 16.39 2.69
CA PHE A 337 23.51 16.61 1.30
C PHE A 337 22.28 17.51 1.20
N THR A 338 22.06 18.03 0.00
CA THR A 338 20.80 18.67 -0.40
C THR A 338 20.15 17.81 -1.47
N ALA A 339 18.94 17.33 -1.21
CA ALA A 339 18.26 16.41 -2.12
C ALA A 339 17.87 17.11 -3.43
N HIS A 340 18.18 16.47 -4.54
CA HIS A 340 17.87 16.98 -5.89
C HIS A 340 16.36 17.03 -6.15
N THR A 341 15.61 16.12 -5.50
CA THR A 341 14.17 15.93 -5.73
C THR A 341 13.29 16.97 -5.07
N ASN A 342 13.68 17.49 -3.89
CA ASN A 342 12.85 18.44 -3.11
C ASN A 342 13.61 19.69 -2.64
N GLY A 343 14.93 19.80 -2.93
CA GLY A 343 15.77 20.93 -2.55
C GLY A 343 15.99 21.08 -1.04
N LYS A 344 15.56 20.11 -0.21
CA LYS A 344 15.74 20.15 1.24
C LYS A 344 17.15 19.71 1.63
N HIS A 345 17.66 20.32 2.69
CA HIS A 345 18.97 20.04 3.26
C HIS A 345 18.90 18.98 4.36
N TYR A 346 19.84 18.04 4.37
CA TYR A 346 19.93 16.91 5.30
C TYR A 346 21.30 16.91 5.99
N PRO A 347 21.38 17.41 7.24
CA PRO A 347 22.65 17.45 7.98
C PRO A 347 23.09 16.06 8.44
N VAL A 348 24.39 15.91 8.76
CA VAL A 348 24.92 14.69 9.38
C VAL A 348 24.37 14.53 10.79
N GLY A 349 24.09 13.30 11.21
CA GLY A 349 23.65 12.94 12.57
C GLY A 349 22.22 12.41 12.60
N ASN A 350 21.66 12.37 13.81
CA ASN A 350 20.26 11.96 14.00
C ASN A 350 19.33 13.09 13.55
N ILE A 351 18.48 12.79 12.61
CA ILE A 351 17.53 13.75 12.04
C ILE A 351 16.13 13.15 12.05
N HIS A 352 15.14 13.99 12.35
CA HIS A 352 13.72 13.64 12.22
C HIS A 352 13.23 14.05 10.83
N LEU A 353 12.62 13.11 10.12
CA LEU A 353 12.11 13.31 8.76
C LEU A 353 10.58 13.27 8.78
N ASP A 354 9.94 14.34 8.33
CA ASP A 354 8.53 14.31 7.89
C ASP A 354 8.40 13.46 6.61
N SER A 355 7.18 13.25 6.14
CA SER A 355 6.92 12.39 4.97
C SER A 355 7.64 12.86 3.71
N GLU A 356 7.65 14.18 3.44
CA GLU A 356 8.32 14.74 2.27
C GLU A 356 9.85 14.70 2.39
N MET A 357 10.38 14.95 3.59
CA MET A 357 11.79 14.77 3.84
C MET A 357 12.21 13.31 3.72
N ALA A 358 11.42 12.39 4.28
CA ALA A 358 11.69 10.96 4.16
C ALA A 358 11.70 10.50 2.70
N LEU A 359 10.74 10.96 1.89
CA LEU A 359 10.71 10.64 0.46
C LEU A 359 11.93 11.21 -0.28
N GLY A 360 12.30 12.46 -0.02
CA GLY A 360 13.51 13.08 -0.58
C GLY A 360 14.77 12.33 -0.17
N PHE A 361 14.85 11.92 1.10
CA PHE A 361 15.98 11.17 1.65
C PHE A 361 16.18 9.82 0.95
N VAL A 362 15.14 9.02 0.75
CA VAL A 362 15.26 7.70 0.12
C VAL A 362 15.44 7.75 -1.40
N ARG A 363 15.06 8.87 -2.04
CA ARG A 363 15.20 9.05 -3.49
C ARG A 363 16.49 9.73 -3.91
N GLU A 364 17.27 10.25 -2.96
CA GLU A 364 18.50 10.94 -3.31
C GLU A 364 19.56 10.00 -3.88
N ARG A 365 20.14 10.37 -5.03
CA ARG A 365 21.17 9.61 -5.75
C ARG A 365 22.36 10.45 -6.15
N TYR A 366 22.15 11.71 -6.52
CA TYR A 366 23.13 12.54 -7.23
C TYR A 366 24.05 13.33 -6.28
N SER A 367 23.54 13.67 -5.10
CA SER A 367 24.29 14.49 -4.11
C SER A 367 25.19 13.66 -3.20
N LEU A 368 25.19 12.33 -3.33
CA LEU A 368 25.95 11.42 -2.47
C LEU A 368 27.30 11.05 -3.11
N THR A 369 28.35 10.96 -2.30
CA THR A 369 29.72 10.68 -2.76
C THR A 369 29.86 9.38 -3.54
N ASN A 370 29.09 8.34 -3.17
CA ASN A 370 29.09 7.02 -3.82
C ASN A 370 27.76 6.73 -4.56
N GLY A 371 26.93 7.75 -4.77
CA GLY A 371 25.63 7.60 -5.39
C GLY A 371 24.71 6.63 -4.63
N GLU A 372 23.86 5.90 -5.37
CA GLU A 372 22.89 4.95 -4.80
C GLU A 372 23.55 3.76 -4.07
N ILE A 373 24.74 3.35 -4.50
CA ILE A 373 25.48 2.19 -3.95
C ILE A 373 25.89 2.45 -2.49
N GLY A 374 26.20 3.70 -2.14
CA GLY A 374 26.60 4.06 -0.78
C GLY A 374 25.50 3.89 0.27
N ARG A 375 24.22 3.95 -0.10
CA ARG A 375 23.07 3.77 0.82
C ARG A 375 22.58 2.34 0.95
N ALA A 376 22.86 1.49 -0.02
CA ALA A 376 22.46 0.09 0.01
C ALA A 376 23.22 -0.73 1.07
N HIS A 377 24.23 -0.17 1.70
CA HIS A 377 25.09 -0.84 2.69
C HIS A 377 24.89 -0.35 4.14
N VAL A 378 23.87 0.47 4.42
CA VAL A 378 23.55 0.94 5.78
C VAL A 378 22.47 0.12 6.43
#